data_a41acbe4c25ac73bca4bd1156a1b8757
#
_entry.id   a41acbe4c25ac73bca4bd1156a1b8757
#
_cell.length_a   1.000
_cell.length_b   1.000
_cell.length_c   1.000
_cell.angle_alpha   90.00
_cell.angle_beta   90.00
_cell.angle_gamma   90.00
#
_symmetry.space_group_name_H-M   'P 1'
#
loop_
_entity.id
_entity.type
_entity.pdbx_description
1 polymer ?
#
loop_
_entity_poly.entity_id
_entity_poly.type
_entity_poly.pdbx_seq_one_letter_code
_entity_poly.pdbx_strand_id
1 'polypeptide(L)'
;AIFKIGPLKFLTGTVWKPGNNIFGILPMIVGSICVTGLAILMGVPVAILTSVFLSRYCPKRFYGICKSGINLMAGIPSIVYGFFGLVVIVPLMAQLTGKNGNTMLTASILLAVMILPTVVGVTESAITSVPESYYEASLGLGATHSQSVFFAVVPAAKSGILAGIVLGIGRAI
;
A
#
# COMPACT_ATOMS: atom_id res chain seq x y z
N ALA A 1 -20.92 21.77 17.06
CA ALA A 1 -21.22 22.09 15.64
C ALA A 1 -22.11 21.02 15.00
N ILE A 2 -21.79 19.71 15.09
CA ILE A 2 -22.51 18.61 14.42
C ILE A 2 -24.01 18.57 14.83
N PHE A 3 -24.30 18.71 16.13
CA PHE A 3 -25.70 18.69 16.62
C PHE A 3 -26.54 19.92 16.20
N LYS A 4 -25.91 21.06 15.86
CA LYS A 4 -26.63 22.27 15.41
C LYS A 4 -26.94 22.22 13.89
N ILE A 5 -26.17 21.48 13.09
CA ILE A 5 -26.30 21.45 11.63
C ILE A 5 -27.09 20.22 11.16
N GLY A 6 -27.20 19.21 12.02
CA GLY A 6 -27.76 17.90 11.69
C GLY A 6 -26.70 16.95 11.10
N PRO A 7 -26.63 15.68 11.54
CA PRO A 7 -25.58 14.74 11.12
C PRO A 7 -25.65 14.42 9.63
N LEU A 8 -26.82 14.31 9.04
CA LEU A 8 -26.98 14.06 7.61
C LEU A 8 -26.44 15.21 6.75
N LYS A 9 -26.76 16.45 7.09
CA LYS A 9 -26.31 17.64 6.35
C LYS A 9 -24.79 17.84 6.49
N PHE A 10 -24.22 17.47 7.61
CA PHE A 10 -22.78 17.48 7.84
C PHE A 10 -22.06 16.43 6.95
N LEU A 11 -22.57 15.21 6.89
CA LEU A 11 -21.98 14.12 6.10
C LEU A 11 -22.16 14.29 4.58
N THR A 12 -23.31 14.80 4.15
CA THR A 12 -23.63 14.95 2.72
C THR A 12 -23.29 16.32 2.13
N GLY A 13 -22.93 17.27 2.98
CA GLY A 13 -22.56 18.62 2.53
C GLY A 13 -21.29 18.60 1.67
N THR A 14 -21.31 19.34 0.56
CA THR A 14 -20.21 19.41 -0.41
C THR A 14 -19.30 20.63 -0.21
N VAL A 15 -19.66 21.55 0.68
CA VAL A 15 -18.94 22.81 0.87
C VAL A 15 -18.43 22.91 2.31
N TRP A 16 -17.14 23.17 2.45
CA TRP A 16 -16.50 23.45 3.72
C TRP A 16 -16.11 24.93 3.81
N LYS A 17 -16.91 25.73 4.52
CA LYS A 17 -16.64 27.16 4.81
C LYS A 17 -16.97 27.46 6.27
N PRO A 18 -16.04 27.24 7.20
CA PRO A 18 -16.28 27.48 8.63
C PRO A 18 -16.70 28.90 8.97
N GLY A 19 -16.15 29.91 8.24
CA GLY A 19 -16.50 31.32 8.42
C GLY A 19 -17.97 31.66 8.17
N ASN A 20 -18.67 30.83 7.38
CA ASN A 20 -20.10 30.97 7.06
C ASN A 20 -20.97 29.92 7.76
N ASN A 21 -20.44 29.21 8.77
CA ASN A 21 -21.10 28.09 9.45
C ASN A 21 -21.57 26.96 8.51
N ILE A 22 -20.92 26.77 7.36
CA ILE A 22 -21.20 25.70 6.42
C ILE A 22 -20.12 24.63 6.61
N PHE A 23 -20.54 23.43 7.03
CA PHE A 23 -19.64 22.31 7.31
C PHE A 23 -20.10 21.07 6.54
N GLY A 24 -19.51 20.81 5.39
CA GLY A 24 -19.75 19.60 4.59
C GLY A 24 -18.47 18.83 4.40
N ILE A 25 -18.43 17.55 4.83
CA ILE A 25 -17.22 16.71 4.77
C ILE A 25 -17.21 15.70 3.62
N LEU A 26 -18.26 15.64 2.80
CA LEU A 26 -18.35 14.68 1.69
C LEU A 26 -17.12 14.71 0.75
N PRO A 27 -16.62 15.88 0.31
CA PRO A 27 -15.43 15.92 -0.56
C PRO A 27 -14.18 15.35 0.10
N MET A 28 -14.03 15.51 1.43
CA MET A 28 -12.89 14.96 2.18
C MET A 28 -12.99 13.44 2.25
N ILE A 29 -14.18 12.89 2.50
CA ILE A 29 -14.42 11.44 2.52
C ILE A 29 -14.14 10.84 1.14
N VAL A 30 -14.72 11.39 0.10
CA VAL A 30 -14.51 10.90 -1.29
C VAL A 30 -13.04 11.04 -1.67
N GLY A 31 -12.40 12.16 -1.34
CA GLY A 31 -10.98 12.38 -1.60
C GLY A 31 -10.08 11.33 -0.94
N SER A 32 -10.30 11.03 0.34
CA SER A 32 -9.52 10.00 1.05
C SER A 32 -9.73 8.61 0.46
N ILE A 33 -10.96 8.24 0.13
CA ILE A 33 -11.26 6.95 -0.52
C ILE A 33 -10.56 6.84 -1.89
N CYS A 34 -10.62 7.89 -2.71
CA CYS A 34 -9.97 7.90 -4.01
C CYS A 34 -8.43 7.80 -3.90
N VAL A 35 -7.82 8.59 -3.00
CA VAL A 35 -6.37 8.56 -2.78
C VAL A 35 -5.94 7.20 -2.28
N THR A 36 -6.63 6.64 -1.29
CA THR A 36 -6.35 5.30 -0.75
C THR A 36 -6.56 4.22 -1.81
N GLY A 37 -7.64 4.28 -2.58
CA GLY A 37 -7.91 3.33 -3.66
C GLY A 37 -6.81 3.31 -4.72
N LEU A 38 -6.36 4.47 -5.17
CA LEU A 38 -5.23 4.60 -6.11
C LEU A 38 -3.91 4.11 -5.48
N ALA A 39 -3.67 4.41 -4.21
CA ALA A 39 -2.47 3.95 -3.51
C ALA A 39 -2.42 2.42 -3.42
N ILE A 40 -3.55 1.78 -3.11
CA ILE A 40 -3.68 0.31 -3.07
C ILE A 40 -3.46 -0.28 -4.46
N LEU A 41 -4.09 0.29 -5.49
CA LEU A 41 -3.98 -0.18 -6.86
C LEU A 41 -2.53 -0.17 -7.37
N MET A 42 -1.73 0.82 -6.95
CA MET A 42 -0.31 0.92 -7.32
C MET A 42 0.60 0.14 -6.36
N GLY A 43 0.38 0.27 -5.05
CA GLY A 43 1.28 -0.27 -4.03
C GLY A 43 1.16 -1.77 -3.82
N VAL A 44 -0.06 -2.32 -3.80
CA VAL A 44 -0.28 -3.74 -3.50
C VAL A 44 0.34 -4.69 -4.53
N PRO A 45 0.19 -4.49 -5.86
CA PRO A 45 0.85 -5.35 -6.83
C PRO A 45 2.38 -5.34 -6.68
N VAL A 46 2.97 -4.17 -6.48
CA VAL A 46 4.42 -4.04 -6.25
C VAL A 46 4.84 -4.76 -4.97
N ALA A 47 4.08 -4.60 -3.88
CA ALA A 47 4.36 -5.26 -2.61
C ALA A 47 4.29 -6.79 -2.72
N ILE A 48 3.27 -7.33 -3.38
CA ILE A 48 3.11 -8.79 -3.57
C ILE A 48 4.28 -9.34 -4.41
N LEU A 49 4.60 -8.70 -5.54
CA LEU A 49 5.72 -9.12 -6.38
C LEU A 49 7.06 -9.06 -5.63
N THR A 50 7.27 -8.01 -4.85
CA THR A 50 8.46 -7.88 -3.99
C THR A 50 8.52 -9.00 -2.94
N SER A 51 7.39 -9.35 -2.32
CA SER A 51 7.30 -10.43 -1.33
C SER A 51 7.60 -11.79 -1.95
N VAL A 52 7.05 -12.08 -3.13
CA VAL A 52 7.32 -13.31 -3.89
C VAL A 52 8.81 -13.38 -4.27
N PHE A 53 9.37 -12.27 -4.76
CA PHE A 53 10.79 -12.18 -5.07
C PHE A 53 11.66 -12.49 -3.84
N LEU A 54 11.39 -11.82 -2.71
CA LEU A 54 12.17 -12.01 -1.48
C LEU A 54 12.09 -13.43 -0.93
N SER A 55 10.89 -14.05 -0.97
CA SER A 55 10.66 -15.36 -0.36
C SER A 55 11.15 -16.52 -1.22
N ARG A 56 11.16 -16.41 -2.57
CA ARG A 56 11.39 -17.56 -3.48
C ARG A 56 12.46 -17.35 -4.55
N TYR A 57 12.83 -16.12 -4.86
CA TYR A 57 13.79 -15.80 -5.93
C TYR A 57 15.06 -15.11 -5.44
N CYS A 58 15.03 -14.46 -4.28
CA CYS A 58 16.12 -13.66 -3.79
C CYS A 58 17.31 -14.54 -3.34
N PRO A 59 18.54 -14.37 -3.88
CA PRO A 59 19.70 -15.05 -3.39
C PRO A 59 19.96 -14.72 -1.91
N LYS A 60 20.33 -15.71 -1.12
CA LYS A 60 20.58 -15.55 0.34
C LYS A 60 21.53 -14.39 0.68
N ARG A 61 22.49 -14.10 -0.22
CA ARG A 61 23.45 -13.00 -0.07
C ARG A 61 22.78 -11.62 -0.09
N PHE A 62 21.74 -11.43 -0.91
CA PHE A 62 21.05 -10.13 -1.06
C PHE A 62 19.79 -10.01 -0.18
N TYR A 63 19.25 -11.13 0.28
CA TYR A 63 18.03 -11.14 1.10
C TYR A 63 18.16 -10.22 2.34
N GLY A 64 19.26 -10.30 3.08
CA GLY A 64 19.48 -9.48 4.27
C GLY A 64 19.48 -7.98 3.97
N ILE A 65 20.09 -7.57 2.87
CA ILE A 65 20.18 -6.16 2.45
C ILE A 65 18.77 -5.65 2.09
N CYS A 66 18.04 -6.38 1.24
CA CYS A 66 16.68 -6.01 0.83
C CYS A 66 15.73 -5.97 2.04
N LYS A 67 15.79 -6.97 2.91
CA LYS A 67 14.96 -7.04 4.12
C LYS A 67 15.27 -5.89 5.07
N SER A 68 16.55 -5.56 5.28
CA SER A 68 16.93 -4.41 6.10
C SER A 68 16.41 -3.10 5.51
N GLY A 69 16.48 -2.91 4.19
CA GLY A 69 15.91 -1.73 3.52
C GLY A 69 14.41 -1.59 3.78
N ILE A 70 13.63 -2.67 3.65
CA ILE A 70 12.19 -2.66 3.90
C ILE A 70 11.89 -2.38 5.38
N ASN A 71 12.67 -2.97 6.30
CA ASN A 71 12.50 -2.72 7.74
C ASN A 71 12.83 -1.27 8.11
N LEU A 72 13.85 -0.66 7.49
CA LEU A 72 14.14 0.76 7.65
C LEU A 72 12.97 1.64 7.18
N MET A 73 12.38 1.33 6.02
CA MET A 73 11.19 2.04 5.55
C MET A 73 10.01 1.89 6.53
N ALA A 74 9.83 0.72 7.13
CA ALA A 74 8.78 0.50 8.14
C ALA A 74 8.96 1.36 9.40
N GLY A 75 10.20 1.66 9.76
CA GLY A 75 10.57 2.48 10.92
C GLY A 75 10.40 3.99 10.72
N ILE A 76 10.23 4.47 9.49
CA ILE A 76 10.07 5.89 9.20
C ILE A 76 8.67 6.36 9.62
N PRO A 77 8.53 7.39 10.50
CA PRO A 77 7.24 7.97 10.85
C PRO A 77 6.50 8.52 9.63
N SER A 78 5.18 8.36 9.59
CA SER A 78 4.35 8.81 8.45
C SER A 78 4.48 10.31 8.15
N ILE A 79 4.70 11.14 9.17
CA ILE A 79 4.91 12.58 9.00
C ILE A 79 6.17 12.89 8.19
N VAL A 80 7.21 12.07 8.30
CA VAL A 80 8.44 12.22 7.50
C VAL A 80 8.17 11.93 6.03
N TYR A 81 7.38 10.90 5.72
CA TYR A 81 6.92 10.63 4.35
C TYR A 81 6.11 11.81 3.79
N GLY A 82 5.21 12.39 4.60
CA GLY A 82 4.42 13.56 4.20
C GLY A 82 5.29 14.78 3.91
N PHE A 83 6.26 15.06 4.78
CA PHE A 83 7.21 16.17 4.59
C PHE A 83 8.09 15.97 3.35
N PHE A 84 8.66 14.77 3.19
CA PHE A 84 9.42 14.42 1.98
C PHE A 84 8.58 14.57 0.72
N GLY A 85 7.30 14.18 0.78
CA GLY A 85 6.36 14.37 -0.30
C GLY A 85 6.20 15.83 -0.70
N LEU A 86 6.00 16.71 0.27
CA LEU A 86 5.84 18.14 0.02
C LEU A 86 7.10 18.79 -0.56
N VAL A 87 8.28 18.40 -0.05
CA VAL A 87 9.55 19.06 -0.41
C VAL A 87 10.16 18.50 -1.70
N VAL A 88 9.97 17.20 -1.98
CA VAL A 88 10.63 16.52 -3.10
C VAL A 88 9.63 16.09 -4.17
N ILE A 89 8.57 15.34 -3.79
CA ILE A 89 7.69 14.72 -4.79
C ILE A 89 6.75 15.76 -5.43
N VAL A 90 6.21 16.70 -4.66
CA VAL A 90 5.33 17.75 -5.20
C VAL A 90 6.05 18.63 -6.23
N PRO A 91 7.26 19.17 -5.98
CA PRO A 91 8.01 19.91 -6.99
C PRO A 91 8.37 19.07 -8.22
N LEU A 92 8.76 17.82 -8.02
CA LEU A 92 9.05 16.89 -9.11
C LEU A 92 7.83 16.66 -10.01
N MET A 93 6.68 16.42 -9.40
CA MET A 93 5.42 16.26 -10.12
C MET A 93 4.97 17.54 -10.83
N ALA A 94 5.24 18.72 -10.23
CA ALA A 94 4.98 20.00 -10.88
C ALA A 94 5.83 20.19 -12.14
N GLN A 95 7.11 19.81 -12.10
CA GLN A 95 7.99 19.85 -13.27
C GLN A 95 7.56 18.89 -14.38
N LEU A 96 7.14 17.67 -14.02
CA LEU A 96 6.72 16.65 -14.97
C LEU A 96 5.38 16.95 -15.63
N THR A 97 4.44 17.54 -14.89
CA THR A 97 3.07 17.79 -15.38
C THR A 97 2.85 19.20 -15.91
N GLY A 98 3.77 20.12 -15.67
CA GLY A 98 3.61 21.55 -16.01
C GLY A 98 2.48 22.24 -15.23
N LYS A 99 1.97 21.62 -14.16
CA LYS A 99 0.87 22.10 -13.31
C LYS A 99 1.27 22.04 -11.83
N ASN A 100 0.36 22.49 -10.95
CA ASN A 100 0.55 22.33 -9.51
C ASN A 100 0.77 20.84 -9.16
N GLY A 101 1.92 20.51 -8.56
CA GLY A 101 2.28 19.14 -8.17
C GLY A 101 1.43 18.58 -7.01
N ASN A 102 0.62 19.42 -6.36
CA ASN A 102 -0.28 19.04 -5.26
C ASN A 102 -1.54 18.37 -5.83
N THR A 103 -1.41 17.12 -6.26
CA THR A 103 -2.48 16.36 -6.91
C THR A 103 -2.82 15.10 -6.11
N MET A 104 -4.02 14.55 -6.36
CA MET A 104 -4.41 13.24 -5.80
C MET A 104 -3.42 12.14 -6.19
N LEU A 105 -2.85 12.20 -7.38
CA LEU A 105 -1.86 11.24 -7.85
C LEU A 105 -0.58 11.30 -6.99
N THR A 106 -0.08 12.49 -6.69
CA THR A 106 1.10 12.68 -5.83
C THR A 106 0.86 12.11 -4.43
N ALA A 107 -0.30 12.40 -3.84
CA ALA A 107 -0.69 11.86 -2.55
C ALA A 107 -0.79 10.32 -2.58
N SER A 108 -1.37 9.76 -3.66
CA SER A 108 -1.51 8.31 -3.83
C SER A 108 -0.17 7.60 -3.98
N ILE A 109 0.78 8.18 -4.70
CA ILE A 109 2.15 7.63 -4.83
C ILE A 109 2.85 7.58 -3.47
N LEU A 110 2.79 8.67 -2.70
CA LEU A 110 3.36 8.72 -1.37
C LEU A 110 2.75 7.69 -0.43
N LEU A 111 1.43 7.58 -0.46
CA LEU A 111 0.70 6.63 0.35
C LEU A 111 1.01 5.19 -0.08
N ALA A 112 1.14 4.92 -1.38
CA ALA A 112 1.58 3.64 -1.91
C ALA A 112 2.95 3.23 -1.36
N VAL A 113 3.94 4.14 -1.37
CA VAL A 113 5.27 3.88 -0.80
C VAL A 113 5.18 3.60 0.70
N MET A 114 4.34 4.32 1.43
CA MET A 114 4.18 4.17 2.89
C MET A 114 3.59 2.80 3.28
N ILE A 115 2.68 2.23 2.47
CA ILE A 115 2.08 0.92 2.77
C ILE A 115 2.97 -0.27 2.38
N LEU A 116 3.93 -0.08 1.45
CA LEU A 116 4.79 -1.16 0.94
C LEU A 116 5.42 -2.02 2.04
N PRO A 117 6.11 -1.46 3.05
CA PRO A 117 6.79 -2.28 4.05
C PRO A 117 5.84 -3.19 4.82
N THR A 118 4.64 -2.70 5.14
CA THR A 118 3.63 -3.47 5.88
C THR A 118 3.11 -4.63 5.05
N VAL A 119 2.71 -4.37 3.80
CA VAL A 119 2.19 -5.41 2.91
C VAL A 119 3.28 -6.43 2.57
N VAL A 120 4.50 -5.97 2.28
CA VAL A 120 5.64 -6.86 1.98
C VAL A 120 5.95 -7.76 3.17
N GLY A 121 6.08 -7.21 4.38
CA GLY A 121 6.46 -7.97 5.56
C GLY A 121 5.48 -9.08 5.89
N VAL A 122 4.18 -8.79 5.86
CA VAL A 122 3.13 -9.78 6.17
C VAL A 122 2.99 -10.81 5.04
N THR A 123 3.01 -10.37 3.79
CA THR A 123 2.90 -11.25 2.62
C THR A 123 4.09 -12.19 2.51
N GLU A 124 5.31 -11.69 2.69
CA GLU A 124 6.52 -12.50 2.68
C GLU A 124 6.48 -13.58 3.77
N SER A 125 6.09 -13.21 5.01
CA SER A 125 5.94 -14.17 6.11
C SER A 125 4.90 -15.23 5.78
N ALA A 126 3.78 -14.86 5.17
CA ALA A 126 2.74 -15.79 4.75
C ALA A 126 3.24 -16.78 3.69
N ILE A 127 3.97 -16.30 2.67
CA ILE A 127 4.54 -17.16 1.62
C ILE A 127 5.60 -18.11 2.19
N THR A 128 6.41 -17.63 3.13
CA THR A 128 7.45 -18.44 3.77
C THR A 128 6.86 -19.51 4.71
N SER A 129 5.69 -19.24 5.28
CA SER A 129 4.99 -20.19 6.18
C SER A 129 4.30 -21.35 5.43
N VAL A 130 4.22 -21.30 4.11
CA VAL A 130 3.67 -22.42 3.31
C VAL A 130 4.63 -23.62 3.42
N PRO A 131 4.14 -24.83 3.81
CA PRO A 131 4.96 -26.01 3.90
C PRO A 131 5.67 -26.30 2.58
N GLU A 132 6.95 -26.69 2.65
CA GLU A 132 7.77 -26.95 1.45
C GLU A 132 7.21 -28.10 0.62
N SER A 133 6.46 -29.03 1.24
CA SER A 133 5.77 -30.12 0.55
C SER A 133 4.85 -29.68 -0.58
N TYR A 134 4.26 -28.48 -0.51
CA TYR A 134 3.45 -27.92 -1.61
C TYR A 134 4.31 -27.62 -2.84
N TYR A 135 5.49 -27.08 -2.60
CA TYR A 135 6.45 -26.77 -3.65
C TYR A 135 7.04 -28.05 -4.25
N GLU A 136 7.49 -28.97 -3.40
CA GLU A 136 8.09 -30.25 -3.82
C GLU A 136 7.08 -31.12 -4.59
N ALA A 137 5.85 -31.22 -4.12
CA ALA A 137 4.79 -31.96 -4.80
C ALA A 137 4.52 -31.42 -6.21
N SER A 138 4.49 -30.10 -6.37
CA SER A 138 4.29 -29.48 -7.69
C SER A 138 5.46 -29.74 -8.65
N LEU A 139 6.69 -29.72 -8.14
CA LEU A 139 7.88 -30.12 -8.92
C LEU A 139 7.86 -31.59 -9.32
N GLY A 140 7.41 -32.46 -8.40
CA GLY A 140 7.25 -33.89 -8.66
C GLY A 140 6.22 -34.19 -9.77
N LEU A 141 5.23 -33.31 -9.98
CA LEU A 141 4.28 -33.37 -11.10
C LEU A 141 4.83 -32.74 -12.40
N GLY A 142 6.11 -32.32 -12.42
CA GLY A 142 6.77 -31.76 -13.59
C GLY A 142 6.59 -30.25 -13.78
N ALA A 143 6.09 -29.51 -12.77
CA ALA A 143 5.99 -28.06 -12.86
C ALA A 143 7.38 -27.42 -12.79
N THR A 144 7.57 -26.30 -13.50
CA THR A 144 8.78 -25.49 -13.37
C THR A 144 8.78 -24.71 -12.05
N HIS A 145 9.95 -24.20 -11.61
CA HIS A 145 10.05 -23.36 -10.41
C HIS A 145 9.01 -22.25 -10.38
N SER A 146 8.88 -21.48 -11.46
CA SER A 146 7.93 -20.37 -11.52
C SER A 146 6.47 -20.86 -11.45
N GLN A 147 6.14 -21.95 -12.12
CA GLN A 147 4.80 -22.56 -12.03
C GLN A 147 4.49 -23.00 -10.60
N SER A 148 5.43 -23.67 -9.93
CA SER A 148 5.27 -24.10 -8.54
C SER A 148 5.04 -22.91 -7.60
N VAL A 149 5.80 -21.83 -7.78
CA VAL A 149 5.63 -20.63 -6.96
C VAL A 149 4.26 -19.97 -7.18
N PHE A 150 3.88 -19.70 -8.44
CA PHE A 150 2.68 -18.91 -8.72
C PHE A 150 1.39 -19.73 -8.65
N PHE A 151 1.41 -21.04 -8.94
CA PHE A 151 0.21 -21.86 -8.96
C PHE A 151 0.02 -22.78 -7.74
N ALA A 152 1.07 -23.00 -6.95
CA ALA A 152 0.95 -23.80 -5.71
C ALA A 152 1.19 -22.95 -4.46
N VAL A 153 2.36 -22.31 -4.35
CA VAL A 153 2.78 -21.63 -3.11
C VAL A 153 2.00 -20.33 -2.86
N VAL A 154 1.90 -19.45 -3.84
CA VAL A 154 1.20 -18.15 -3.70
C VAL A 154 -0.29 -18.35 -3.41
N PRO A 155 -1.02 -19.22 -4.11
CA PRO A 155 -2.42 -19.52 -3.77
C PRO A 155 -2.59 -20.14 -2.37
N ALA A 156 -1.65 -20.97 -1.92
CA ALA A 156 -1.67 -21.53 -0.57
C ALA A 156 -1.51 -20.43 0.51
N ALA A 157 -0.75 -19.38 0.22
CA ALA A 157 -0.54 -18.22 1.10
C ALA A 157 -1.67 -17.16 1.02
N LYS A 158 -2.73 -17.36 0.25
CA LYS A 158 -3.74 -16.33 -0.05
C LYS A 158 -4.33 -15.64 1.17
N SER A 159 -4.60 -16.36 2.25
CA SER A 159 -5.17 -15.80 3.48
C SER A 159 -4.22 -14.79 4.14
N GLY A 160 -2.93 -15.09 4.20
CA GLY A 160 -1.92 -14.19 4.73
C GLY A 160 -1.64 -13.00 3.79
N ILE A 161 -1.69 -13.21 2.47
CA ILE A 161 -1.59 -12.11 1.50
C ILE A 161 -2.75 -11.12 1.69
N LEU A 162 -3.98 -11.63 1.81
CA LEU A 162 -5.15 -10.79 2.09
C LEU A 162 -5.03 -10.05 3.42
N ALA A 163 -4.52 -10.71 4.47
CA ALA A 163 -4.26 -10.05 5.75
C ALA A 163 -3.24 -8.91 5.61
N GLY A 164 -2.17 -9.10 4.84
CA GLY A 164 -1.19 -8.07 4.53
C GLY A 164 -1.81 -6.86 3.82
N ILE A 165 -2.69 -7.11 2.84
CA ILE A 165 -3.41 -6.05 2.11
C ILE A 165 -4.32 -5.27 3.08
N VAL A 166 -5.12 -5.96 3.90
CA VAL A 166 -6.03 -5.32 4.87
C VAL A 166 -5.25 -4.46 5.87
N LEU A 167 -4.12 -4.94 6.38
CA LEU A 167 -3.24 -4.16 7.26
C LEU A 167 -2.64 -2.94 6.55
N GLY A 168 -2.27 -3.09 5.27
CA GLY A 168 -1.81 -1.98 4.44
C GLY A 168 -2.90 -0.92 4.25
N ILE A 169 -4.14 -1.33 3.99
CA ILE A 169 -5.31 -0.43 3.91
C ILE A 169 -5.52 0.31 5.23
N GLY A 170 -5.49 -0.41 6.37
CA GLY A 170 -5.64 0.19 7.69
C GLY A 170 -4.55 1.20 8.04
N ARG A 171 -3.36 1.10 7.41
CA ARG A 171 -2.29 2.09 7.55
C ARG A 171 -2.47 3.30 6.62
N ALA A 172 -3.24 3.14 5.54
CA ALA A 172 -3.46 4.16 4.52
C ALA A 172 -4.63 5.11 4.85
N ILE A 173 -5.57 4.68 5.66
CA ILE A 173 -6.75 5.44 6.11
C ILE A 173 -6.46 6.17 7.42
#